data_4c947734227a346ebf44e520de5ffdf1
#
_entry.id   4c947734227a346ebf44e520de5ffdf1
#
_cell.length_a   1.000
_cell.length_b   1.000
_cell.length_c   1.000
_cell.angle_alpha   90.00
_cell.angle_beta   90.00
_cell.angle_gamma   90.00
#
_symmetry.space_group_name_H-M   'P 1'
#
loop_
_entity.id
_entity.type
_entity.pdbx_description
1 polymer ?
#
loop_
_entity_poly.entity_id
_entity_poly.type
_entity_poly.pdbx_seq_one_letter_code
_entity_poly.pdbx_strand_id
1 'polypeptide(L)'
;MWGIRSMDKKSYLVESIIYQILWVIIGTISLAVTYILLEGVITRSIDPETELGTFYVFYFNVGKYILMAIGGLLILSGMFIIQRKRFNKYNQYFESGLRYISGEDQSMIAFHESLSDEKMTFEKLQSHRIALEKKYETAYREKTDLLTYLAHDIKTPLANMSGYITLLNDEESLTDEQKRRFINVVYKNVKYLEYLSEEFFLYLKLSLNEIPLNLVNLNIGIFFRQWEEEKGSLVDRHKLILEIPKLEIPEINTDPQLLLRVMENLLSNAVKYSPMDSEIKIIVSAERECLKIYVKNIVEDNINVNWSMATSKFYRGDISRRANGNGSGLGLTIVNDIVKHLGGSFEIGEEDKCVCAEVSLPYNLR
;
A
#
# COMPACT_ATOMS: atom_id res chain seq x y z
N MET A 1 11.57 -20.35 22.92
CA MET A 1 11.58 -20.69 21.48
C MET A 1 12.86 -20.19 20.75
N TRP A 2 13.94 -19.82 21.48
CA TRP A 2 15.20 -19.27 20.94
C TRP A 2 16.34 -20.30 20.81
N GLY A 3 16.17 -21.49 21.36
CA GLY A 3 17.24 -22.50 21.44
C GLY A 3 17.41 -23.42 20.24
N ILE A 4 16.42 -23.62 19.38
CA ILE A 4 16.43 -24.61 18.30
C ILE A 4 16.99 -24.00 16.99
N ARG A 5 16.83 -22.69 16.76
CA ARG A 5 17.28 -22.00 15.53
C ARG A 5 18.80 -21.81 15.40
N SER A 6 19.56 -21.90 16.50
CA SER A 6 21.02 -21.73 16.46
C SER A 6 21.79 -23.03 16.13
N MET A 7 21.13 -24.18 16.17
CA MET A 7 21.77 -25.48 15.88
C MET A 7 22.00 -25.72 14.38
N ASP A 8 21.09 -25.26 13.51
CA ASP A 8 21.18 -25.56 12.06
C ASP A 8 22.31 -24.79 11.32
N LYS A 9 22.54 -23.54 11.68
CA LYS A 9 23.67 -22.76 11.12
C LYS A 9 25.02 -23.29 11.58
N LYS A 10 25.08 -23.83 12.81
CA LYS A 10 26.24 -24.56 13.32
C LYS A 10 26.46 -25.88 12.57
N SER A 11 25.41 -26.56 12.11
CA SER A 11 25.48 -27.85 11.45
C SER A 11 26.29 -27.80 10.15
N TYR A 12 26.04 -26.85 9.24
CA TYR A 12 26.75 -26.76 7.95
C TYR A 12 28.23 -26.35 8.11
N LEU A 13 28.50 -25.40 9.01
CA LEU A 13 29.87 -25.02 9.36
C LEU A 13 30.60 -26.19 10.05
N VAL A 14 29.93 -26.86 11.01
CA VAL A 14 30.47 -28.01 11.71
C VAL A 14 30.75 -29.18 10.74
N GLU A 15 29.83 -29.47 9.83
CA GLU A 15 30.01 -30.49 8.79
C GLU A 15 31.18 -30.17 7.87
N SER A 16 31.34 -28.89 7.50
CA SER A 16 32.48 -28.41 6.75
C SER A 16 33.80 -28.62 7.47
N ILE A 17 33.83 -28.27 8.73
CA ILE A 17 35.05 -28.43 9.57
C ILE A 17 35.34 -29.92 9.76
N ILE A 18 34.33 -30.77 9.98
CA ILE A 18 34.51 -32.22 10.12
C ILE A 18 35.15 -32.84 8.87
N TYR A 19 34.65 -32.50 7.67
CA TYR A 19 35.26 -33.03 6.41
C TYR A 19 36.70 -32.53 6.21
N GLN A 20 37.01 -31.29 6.59
CA GLN A 20 38.37 -30.76 6.52
C GLN A 20 39.29 -31.48 7.52
N ILE A 21 38.82 -31.69 8.75
CA ILE A 21 39.57 -32.41 9.78
C ILE A 21 39.80 -33.87 9.34
N LEU A 22 38.77 -34.56 8.83
CA LEU A 22 38.88 -35.91 8.31
C LEU A 22 39.90 -36.00 7.15
N TRP A 23 39.89 -35.04 6.22
CA TRP A 23 40.83 -34.97 5.12
C TRP A 23 42.28 -34.81 5.61
N VAL A 24 42.48 -33.93 6.58
CA VAL A 24 43.82 -33.73 7.20
C VAL A 24 44.26 -34.98 7.94
N ILE A 25 43.42 -35.63 8.72
CA ILE A 25 43.73 -36.86 9.45
C ILE A 25 44.07 -37.99 8.51
N ILE A 26 43.27 -38.25 7.47
CA ILE A 26 43.51 -39.28 6.47
C ILE A 26 44.81 -39.00 5.72
N GLY A 27 45.05 -37.75 5.31
CA GLY A 27 46.26 -37.33 4.62
C GLY A 27 47.51 -37.50 5.47
N THR A 28 47.48 -37.12 6.73
CA THR A 28 48.62 -37.28 7.66
C THR A 28 48.89 -38.73 8.00
N ILE A 29 47.87 -39.56 8.20
CA ILE A 29 48.02 -41.01 8.42
C ILE A 29 48.64 -41.65 7.17
N SER A 30 48.14 -41.35 5.98
CA SER A 30 48.66 -41.87 4.72
C SER A 30 50.14 -41.51 4.53
N LEU A 31 50.49 -40.28 4.84
CA LEU A 31 51.88 -39.78 4.79
C LEU A 31 52.81 -40.54 5.77
N ALA A 32 52.32 -40.72 7.01
CA ALA A 32 53.06 -41.46 8.02
C ALA A 32 53.24 -42.92 7.68
N VAL A 33 52.23 -43.60 7.17
CA VAL A 33 52.30 -44.99 6.70
C VAL A 33 53.29 -45.13 5.53
N THR A 34 53.22 -44.21 4.55
CA THR A 34 54.14 -44.22 3.41
C THR A 34 55.60 -44.02 3.88
N TYR A 35 55.83 -43.14 4.83
CA TYR A 35 57.14 -42.88 5.42
C TYR A 35 57.71 -44.17 6.09
N ILE A 36 56.88 -44.81 6.98
CA ILE A 36 57.27 -46.02 7.73
C ILE A 36 57.64 -47.19 6.76
N LEU A 37 56.78 -47.34 5.73
CA LEU A 37 57.03 -48.39 4.72
C LEU A 37 58.31 -48.14 3.95
N LEU A 38 58.59 -46.91 3.51
CA LEU A 38 59.83 -46.54 2.82
C LEU A 38 61.04 -46.73 3.74
N GLU A 39 61.00 -46.31 4.98
CA GLU A 39 62.08 -46.52 5.95
C GLU A 39 62.36 -47.97 6.19
N GLY A 40 61.32 -48.81 6.35
CA GLY A 40 61.43 -50.25 6.57
C GLY A 40 62.08 -51.02 5.38
N VAL A 41 61.78 -50.58 4.13
CA VAL A 41 62.38 -51.13 2.92
C VAL A 41 63.87 -50.75 2.82
N ILE A 42 64.19 -49.48 3.05
CA ILE A 42 65.52 -48.95 2.94
C ILE A 42 66.49 -49.56 3.98
N THR A 43 66.03 -49.60 5.24
CA THR A 43 66.83 -50.14 6.36
C THR A 43 67.07 -51.64 6.26
N ARG A 44 66.23 -52.41 5.56
CA ARG A 44 66.44 -53.88 5.33
C ARG A 44 67.25 -54.22 4.12
N SER A 45 67.32 -53.34 3.14
CA SER A 45 67.87 -53.65 1.83
C SER A 45 69.26 -53.06 1.57
N ILE A 46 69.78 -52.18 2.43
CA ILE A 46 70.98 -51.41 2.20
C ILE A 46 71.87 -51.49 3.44
N ASP A 47 73.14 -51.94 3.23
CA ASP A 47 74.21 -51.95 4.24
C ASP A 47 74.79 -50.53 4.38
N PRO A 48 74.63 -49.85 5.55
CA PRO A 48 75.11 -48.48 5.73
C PRO A 48 76.62 -48.29 5.71
N GLU A 49 77.38 -49.35 5.86
CA GLU A 49 78.88 -49.30 5.86
C GLU A 49 79.48 -49.22 4.47
N THR A 50 78.74 -49.40 3.41
CA THR A 50 79.16 -49.22 2.04
C THR A 50 79.09 -47.79 1.57
N GLU A 51 79.96 -47.32 0.66
CA GLU A 51 79.91 -46.00 0.04
C GLU A 51 78.52 -45.74 -0.62
N LEU A 52 77.95 -46.80 -1.21
CA LEU A 52 76.62 -46.78 -1.81
C LEU A 52 75.56 -46.63 -0.73
N GLY A 53 75.71 -47.26 0.43
CA GLY A 53 74.82 -47.14 1.58
C GLY A 53 74.75 -45.72 2.18
N THR A 54 75.95 -45.12 2.33
CA THR A 54 75.99 -43.68 2.81
C THR A 54 75.29 -42.70 1.87
N PHE A 55 75.42 -42.93 0.56
CA PHE A 55 74.73 -42.12 -0.47
C PHE A 55 73.19 -42.28 -0.41
N TYR A 56 72.70 -43.51 -0.26
CA TYR A 56 71.33 -43.82 -0.16
C TYR A 56 70.70 -43.25 1.16
N VAL A 57 71.39 -43.31 2.27
CA VAL A 57 70.97 -42.75 3.56
C VAL A 57 70.88 -41.23 3.46
N PHE A 58 71.82 -40.57 2.80
CA PHE A 58 71.78 -39.13 2.56
C PHE A 58 70.60 -38.75 1.68
N TYR A 59 70.38 -39.45 0.53
CA TYR A 59 69.22 -39.18 -0.33
C TYR A 59 67.89 -39.46 0.36
N PHE A 60 67.82 -40.49 1.20
CA PHE A 60 66.61 -40.77 1.98
C PHE A 60 66.31 -39.65 2.98
N ASN A 61 67.30 -39.14 3.67
CA ASN A 61 67.13 -38.03 4.60
C ASN A 61 66.68 -36.72 3.95
N VAL A 62 67.12 -36.46 2.71
CA VAL A 62 66.61 -35.30 1.94
C VAL A 62 65.22 -35.61 1.35
N GLY A 63 65.06 -36.82 0.81
CA GLY A 63 63.76 -37.25 0.21
C GLY A 63 62.57 -37.23 1.17
N LYS A 64 62.81 -37.53 2.44
CA LYS A 64 61.70 -37.44 3.47
C LYS A 64 61.12 -36.03 3.62
N TYR A 65 61.99 -35.01 3.56
CA TYR A 65 61.47 -33.62 3.63
C TYR A 65 60.72 -33.22 2.38
N ILE A 66 61.17 -33.68 1.20
CA ILE A 66 60.50 -33.50 -0.07
C ILE A 66 59.13 -34.21 -0.06
N LEU A 67 59.08 -35.46 0.41
CA LEU A 67 57.84 -36.22 0.55
C LEU A 67 56.85 -35.52 1.49
N MET A 68 57.33 -35.04 2.63
CA MET A 68 56.50 -34.27 3.57
C MET A 68 55.96 -32.97 2.94
N ALA A 69 56.80 -32.24 2.19
CA ALA A 69 56.41 -31.02 1.51
C ALA A 69 55.35 -31.29 0.42
N ILE A 70 55.55 -32.32 -0.40
CA ILE A 70 54.56 -32.70 -1.42
C ILE A 70 53.26 -33.16 -0.77
N GLY A 71 53.33 -33.99 0.29
CA GLY A 71 52.16 -34.43 1.02
C GLY A 71 51.41 -33.29 1.67
N GLY A 72 52.11 -32.34 2.27
CA GLY A 72 51.52 -31.11 2.80
C GLY A 72 50.78 -30.28 1.74
N LEU A 73 51.40 -30.12 0.55
CA LEU A 73 50.78 -29.44 -0.60
C LEU A 73 49.54 -30.17 -1.10
N LEU A 74 49.53 -31.50 -1.14
CA LEU A 74 48.35 -32.28 -1.53
C LEU A 74 47.22 -32.15 -0.53
N ILE A 75 47.52 -32.15 0.77
CA ILE A 75 46.50 -31.90 1.83
C ILE A 75 45.91 -30.50 1.70
N LEU A 76 46.72 -29.46 1.54
CA LEU A 76 46.28 -28.07 1.36
C LEU A 76 45.45 -27.90 0.06
N SER A 77 45.90 -28.53 -1.05
CA SER A 77 45.17 -28.51 -2.31
C SER A 77 43.79 -29.16 -2.17
N GLY A 78 43.71 -30.30 -1.49
CA GLY A 78 42.46 -30.99 -1.22
C GLY A 78 41.49 -30.11 -0.37
N MET A 79 42.01 -29.49 0.67
CA MET A 79 41.22 -28.53 1.48
C MET A 79 40.69 -27.38 0.61
N PHE A 80 41.52 -26.78 -0.24
CA PHE A 80 41.13 -25.69 -1.13
C PHE A 80 40.04 -26.12 -2.12
N ILE A 81 40.17 -27.32 -2.71
CA ILE A 81 39.17 -27.85 -3.65
C ILE A 81 37.83 -28.09 -2.95
N ILE A 82 37.86 -28.65 -1.74
CA ILE A 82 36.62 -28.85 -0.93
C ILE A 82 35.96 -27.49 -0.64
N GLN A 83 36.75 -26.53 -0.21
CA GLN A 83 36.25 -25.19 0.15
C GLN A 83 35.68 -24.45 -1.07
N ARG A 84 36.37 -24.55 -2.24
CA ARG A 84 35.92 -23.95 -3.51
C ARG A 84 34.61 -24.56 -4.01
N LYS A 85 34.44 -25.90 -3.95
CA LYS A 85 33.18 -26.55 -4.32
C LYS A 85 32.02 -26.08 -3.46
N ARG A 86 32.24 -25.91 -2.16
CA ARG A 86 31.19 -25.42 -1.23
C ARG A 86 30.86 -23.97 -1.46
N PHE A 87 31.85 -23.13 -1.64
CA PHE A 87 31.64 -21.71 -1.95
C PHE A 87 30.83 -21.52 -3.24
N ASN A 88 31.16 -22.29 -4.28
CA ASN A 88 30.41 -22.26 -5.54
C ASN A 88 28.94 -22.69 -5.34
N LYS A 89 28.70 -23.72 -4.52
CA LYS A 89 27.34 -24.17 -4.20
C LYS A 89 26.56 -23.11 -3.42
N TYR A 90 27.21 -22.47 -2.46
CA TYR A 90 26.61 -21.36 -1.70
C TYR A 90 26.25 -20.17 -2.62
N ASN A 91 27.17 -19.78 -3.52
CA ASN A 91 26.91 -18.72 -4.50
C ASN A 91 25.73 -19.04 -5.42
N GLN A 92 25.61 -20.30 -5.88
CA GLN A 92 24.46 -20.70 -6.68
C GLN A 92 23.12 -20.53 -5.94
N TYR A 93 23.07 -20.87 -4.65
CA TYR A 93 21.87 -20.64 -3.84
C TYR A 93 21.57 -19.14 -3.69
N PHE A 94 22.61 -18.34 -3.48
CA PHE A 94 22.45 -16.90 -3.33
C PHE A 94 22.00 -16.23 -4.64
N GLU A 95 22.60 -16.60 -5.78
CA GLU A 95 22.17 -16.12 -7.10
C GLU A 95 20.74 -16.52 -7.43
N SER A 96 20.36 -17.77 -7.13
CA SER A 96 18.97 -18.21 -7.33
C SER A 96 18.00 -17.44 -6.43
N GLY A 97 18.40 -17.11 -5.19
CA GLY A 97 17.64 -16.23 -4.28
C GLY A 97 17.45 -14.83 -4.84
N LEU A 98 18.48 -14.26 -5.43
CA LEU A 98 18.38 -12.94 -6.07
C LEU A 98 17.44 -12.96 -7.28
N ARG A 99 17.52 -13.98 -8.15
CA ARG A 99 16.60 -14.14 -9.30
C ARG A 99 15.15 -14.33 -8.86
N TYR A 100 14.94 -15.02 -7.74
CA TYR A 100 13.60 -15.16 -7.15
C TYR A 100 13.05 -13.82 -6.66
N ILE A 101 13.86 -12.99 -5.99
CA ILE A 101 13.46 -11.64 -5.58
C ILE A 101 13.22 -10.75 -6.79
N SER A 102 14.08 -10.83 -7.85
CA SER A 102 13.89 -10.01 -9.06
C SER A 102 12.66 -10.39 -9.86
N GLY A 103 12.08 -11.58 -9.61
CA GLY A 103 10.92 -12.09 -10.34
C GLY A 103 11.24 -12.72 -11.68
N GLU A 104 12.54 -12.92 -11.98
CA GLU A 104 13.00 -13.61 -13.19
C GLU A 104 12.74 -15.11 -13.12
N ASP A 105 12.72 -15.67 -11.91
CA ASP A 105 12.43 -17.08 -11.66
C ASP A 105 11.29 -17.20 -10.63
N GLN A 106 10.21 -17.89 -11.02
CA GLN A 106 9.09 -18.17 -10.13
C GLN A 106 9.23 -19.52 -9.44
N SER A 107 10.27 -20.28 -9.76
CA SER A 107 10.50 -21.59 -9.17
C SER A 107 10.97 -21.47 -7.74
N MET A 108 10.37 -22.29 -6.86
CA MET A 108 10.71 -22.35 -5.45
C MET A 108 12.18 -22.82 -5.33
N ILE A 109 13.03 -21.98 -4.76
CA ILE A 109 14.46 -22.29 -4.63
C ILE A 109 14.63 -23.45 -3.68
N ALA A 110 15.30 -24.52 -4.15
CA ALA A 110 15.68 -25.63 -3.30
C ALA A 110 16.92 -25.23 -2.48
N PHE A 111 16.70 -24.53 -1.37
CA PHE A 111 17.76 -24.31 -0.38
C PHE A 111 18.04 -25.61 0.39
N HIS A 112 19.29 -25.80 0.75
CA HIS A 112 19.66 -26.86 1.70
C HIS A 112 19.05 -26.52 3.07
N GLU A 113 18.67 -27.54 3.87
CA GLU A 113 18.01 -27.34 5.18
C GLU A 113 18.79 -26.40 6.12
N SER A 114 20.13 -26.39 6.01
CA SER A 114 21.00 -25.50 6.78
C SER A 114 20.91 -24.01 6.42
N LEU A 115 20.25 -23.66 5.33
CA LEU A 115 20.04 -22.29 4.83
C LEU A 115 18.56 -21.87 4.94
N SER A 116 17.82 -22.47 5.87
CA SER A 116 16.39 -22.20 6.08
C SER A 116 16.11 -20.73 6.44
N ASP A 117 17.01 -20.09 7.17
CA ASP A 117 16.86 -18.69 7.59
C ASP A 117 17.05 -17.73 6.40
N GLU A 118 18.04 -18.00 5.55
CA GLU A 118 18.27 -17.26 4.32
C GLU A 118 17.07 -17.41 3.35
N LYS A 119 16.57 -18.64 3.18
CA LYS A 119 15.36 -18.92 2.40
C LYS A 119 14.17 -18.10 2.89
N MET A 120 13.91 -18.13 4.20
CA MET A 120 12.79 -17.38 4.80
C MET A 120 12.96 -15.87 4.62
N THR A 121 14.18 -15.37 4.61
CA THR A 121 14.47 -13.96 4.35
C THR A 121 14.16 -13.58 2.90
N PHE A 122 14.57 -14.43 1.94
CA PHE A 122 14.26 -14.22 0.52
C PHE A 122 12.74 -14.27 0.26
N GLU A 123 12.01 -15.22 0.85
CA GLU A 123 10.55 -15.31 0.75
C GLU A 123 9.84 -14.07 1.32
N LYS A 124 10.30 -13.54 2.45
CA LYS A 124 9.80 -12.29 3.02
C LYS A 124 10.06 -11.09 2.11
N LEU A 125 11.26 -10.97 1.56
CA LEU A 125 11.60 -9.88 0.66
C LEU A 125 10.76 -9.93 -0.61
N GLN A 126 10.55 -11.11 -1.19
CA GLN A 126 9.68 -11.26 -2.36
C GLN A 126 8.22 -10.93 -2.04
N SER A 127 7.68 -11.44 -0.94
CA SER A 127 6.30 -11.14 -0.54
C SER A 127 6.12 -9.63 -0.30
N HIS A 128 7.11 -8.97 0.29
CA HIS A 128 7.09 -7.52 0.48
C HIS A 128 7.16 -6.77 -0.85
N ARG A 129 8.00 -7.21 -1.80
CA ARG A 129 8.08 -6.64 -3.15
C ARG A 129 6.74 -6.74 -3.87
N ILE A 130 6.15 -7.94 -3.90
CA ILE A 130 4.85 -8.18 -4.54
C ILE A 130 3.76 -7.29 -3.92
N ALA A 131 3.76 -7.15 -2.59
CA ALA A 131 2.82 -6.28 -1.90
C ALA A 131 3.00 -4.80 -2.28
N LEU A 132 4.25 -4.34 -2.41
CA LEU A 132 4.57 -2.98 -2.86
C LEU A 132 4.18 -2.74 -4.32
N GLU A 133 4.48 -3.69 -5.21
CA GLU A 133 4.09 -3.62 -6.63
C GLU A 133 2.55 -3.53 -6.77
N LYS A 134 1.83 -4.40 -6.06
CA LYS A 134 0.36 -4.36 -6.05
C LYS A 134 -0.18 -3.03 -5.52
N LYS A 135 0.42 -2.51 -4.45
CA LYS A 135 0.06 -1.20 -3.89
C LYS A 135 0.31 -0.06 -4.89
N TYR A 136 1.46 -0.11 -5.58
CA TYR A 136 1.81 0.85 -6.60
C TYR A 136 0.85 0.78 -7.80
N GLU A 137 0.55 -0.41 -8.31
CA GLU A 137 -0.41 -0.60 -9.41
C GLU A 137 -1.80 -0.08 -9.04
N THR A 138 -2.26 -0.36 -7.82
CA THR A 138 -3.55 0.13 -7.34
C THR A 138 -3.57 1.66 -7.30
N ALA A 139 -2.55 2.28 -6.71
CA ALA A 139 -2.44 3.74 -6.66
C ALA A 139 -2.34 4.37 -8.05
N TYR A 140 -1.61 3.72 -8.98
CA TYR A 140 -1.49 4.19 -10.36
C TYR A 140 -2.82 4.10 -11.12
N ARG A 141 -3.55 3.00 -10.96
CA ARG A 141 -4.91 2.85 -11.54
C ARG A 141 -5.85 3.91 -10.99
N GLU A 142 -5.90 4.08 -9.68
CA GLU A 142 -6.74 5.12 -9.04
C GLU A 142 -6.42 6.53 -9.58
N LYS A 143 -5.13 6.86 -9.77
CA LYS A 143 -4.71 8.13 -10.35
C LYS A 143 -5.16 8.26 -11.81
N THR A 144 -5.06 7.19 -12.61
CA THR A 144 -5.46 7.21 -14.02
C THR A 144 -6.97 7.34 -14.16
N ASP A 145 -7.72 6.61 -13.33
CA ASP A 145 -9.18 6.70 -13.27
C ASP A 145 -9.63 8.12 -12.91
N LEU A 146 -8.99 8.74 -11.90
CA LEU A 146 -9.21 10.14 -11.52
C LEU A 146 -9.09 11.08 -12.71
N LEU A 147 -7.97 11.02 -13.43
CA LEU A 147 -7.72 11.89 -14.58
C LEU A 147 -8.73 11.67 -15.71
N THR A 148 -9.12 10.43 -15.93
CA THR A 148 -10.10 10.06 -16.96
C THR A 148 -11.49 10.61 -16.63
N TYR A 149 -11.94 10.45 -15.39
CA TYR A 149 -13.22 11.01 -14.93
C TYR A 149 -13.24 12.53 -14.98
N LEU A 150 -12.17 13.16 -14.50
CA LEU A 150 -12.07 14.62 -14.52
C LEU A 150 -12.10 15.17 -15.95
N ALA A 151 -11.36 14.55 -16.88
CA ALA A 151 -11.36 14.93 -18.27
C ALA A 151 -12.75 14.82 -18.91
N HIS A 152 -13.48 13.74 -18.60
CA HIS A 152 -14.87 13.55 -19.07
C HIS A 152 -15.81 14.61 -18.50
N ASP A 153 -15.75 14.85 -17.18
CA ASP A 153 -16.67 15.76 -16.49
C ASP A 153 -16.38 17.24 -16.77
N ILE A 154 -15.16 17.58 -17.25
CA ILE A 154 -14.81 18.90 -17.80
C ILE A 154 -15.26 19.01 -19.28
N LYS A 155 -15.07 17.95 -20.08
CA LYS A 155 -15.37 17.98 -21.51
C LYS A 155 -16.85 18.24 -21.80
N THR A 156 -17.75 17.64 -21.01
CA THR A 156 -19.20 17.73 -21.23
C THR A 156 -19.72 19.16 -21.09
N PRO A 157 -19.50 19.90 -19.99
CA PRO A 157 -19.95 21.30 -19.88
C PRO A 157 -19.25 22.20 -20.87
N LEU A 158 -17.96 21.97 -21.20
CA LEU A 158 -17.25 22.75 -22.22
C LEU A 158 -17.90 22.59 -23.60
N ALA A 159 -18.24 21.37 -24.01
CA ALA A 159 -18.91 21.11 -25.28
C ALA A 159 -20.28 21.78 -25.32
N ASN A 160 -21.05 21.70 -24.22
CA ASN A 160 -22.34 22.39 -24.11
C ASN A 160 -22.21 23.89 -24.22
N MET A 161 -21.27 24.51 -23.49
CA MET A 161 -21.02 25.96 -23.56
C MET A 161 -20.61 26.37 -24.97
N SER A 162 -19.68 25.65 -25.60
CA SER A 162 -19.26 25.91 -26.97
C SER A 162 -20.44 25.87 -27.93
N GLY A 163 -21.28 24.84 -27.85
CA GLY A 163 -22.47 24.72 -28.71
C GLY A 163 -23.46 25.88 -28.54
N TYR A 164 -23.77 26.26 -27.31
CA TYR A 164 -24.69 27.40 -27.08
C TYR A 164 -24.10 28.74 -27.45
N ILE A 165 -22.78 28.95 -27.29
CA ILE A 165 -22.10 30.17 -27.75
C ILE A 165 -22.10 30.24 -29.26
N THR A 166 -21.87 29.11 -29.96
CA THR A 166 -21.97 29.07 -31.44
C THR A 166 -23.36 29.42 -31.91
N LEU A 167 -24.41 28.85 -31.29
CA LEU A 167 -25.80 29.21 -31.62
C LEU A 167 -26.11 30.69 -31.37
N LEU A 168 -25.59 31.27 -30.28
CA LEU A 168 -25.75 32.70 -29.98
C LEU A 168 -25.04 33.61 -30.97
N ASN A 169 -23.94 33.15 -31.59
CA ASN A 169 -23.13 33.93 -32.52
C ASN A 169 -23.63 33.80 -33.96
N ASP A 170 -24.09 32.63 -34.37
CA ASP A 170 -24.36 32.31 -35.78
C ASP A 170 -25.83 32.46 -36.18
N GLU A 171 -26.79 32.44 -35.21
CA GLU A 171 -28.21 32.60 -35.51
C GLU A 171 -28.72 34.00 -35.22
N GLU A 172 -28.94 34.79 -36.31
CA GLU A 172 -29.50 36.14 -36.25
C GLU A 172 -31.01 36.13 -35.88
N SER A 173 -31.72 34.98 -36.03
CA SER A 173 -33.17 34.88 -35.85
C SER A 173 -33.61 34.57 -34.39
N LEU A 174 -32.70 34.50 -33.42
CA LEU A 174 -33.01 34.17 -32.05
C LEU A 174 -33.82 35.28 -31.35
N THR A 175 -34.90 34.84 -30.69
CA THR A 175 -35.66 35.74 -29.82
C THR A 175 -34.86 36.08 -28.56
N ASP A 176 -35.20 37.20 -27.93
CA ASP A 176 -34.54 37.61 -26.66
C ASP A 176 -34.69 36.58 -25.56
N GLU A 177 -35.83 35.87 -25.52
CA GLU A 177 -36.08 34.78 -24.58
C GLU A 177 -35.13 33.59 -24.81
N GLN A 178 -34.92 33.20 -26.08
CA GLN A 178 -33.96 32.15 -26.46
C GLN A 178 -32.53 32.53 -26.10
N LYS A 179 -32.12 33.79 -26.39
CA LYS A 179 -30.81 34.29 -26.01
C LYS A 179 -30.58 34.24 -24.50
N ARG A 180 -31.56 34.70 -23.71
CA ARG A 180 -31.51 34.63 -22.22
C ARG A 180 -31.39 33.19 -21.73
N ARG A 181 -32.16 32.27 -22.32
CA ARG A 181 -32.09 30.84 -21.97
C ARG A 181 -30.71 30.24 -22.27
N PHE A 182 -30.13 30.52 -23.44
CA PHE A 182 -28.83 30.01 -23.81
C PHE A 182 -27.71 30.57 -22.92
N ILE A 183 -27.72 31.87 -22.65
CA ILE A 183 -26.81 32.51 -21.70
C ILE A 183 -26.93 31.88 -20.31
N ASN A 184 -28.14 31.59 -19.83
CA ASN A 184 -28.34 30.94 -18.54
C ASN A 184 -27.78 29.52 -18.51
N VAL A 185 -27.87 28.77 -19.63
CA VAL A 185 -27.24 27.44 -19.73
C VAL A 185 -25.72 27.56 -19.67
N VAL A 186 -25.13 28.51 -20.42
CA VAL A 186 -23.68 28.76 -20.37
C VAL A 186 -23.24 29.12 -18.95
N TYR A 187 -23.96 30.05 -18.30
CA TYR A 187 -23.66 30.46 -16.93
C TYR A 187 -23.69 29.30 -15.92
N LYS A 188 -24.71 28.43 -16.01
CA LYS A 188 -24.82 27.24 -15.16
C LYS A 188 -23.63 26.27 -15.37
N ASN A 189 -23.19 26.08 -16.63
CA ASN A 189 -22.03 25.22 -16.91
C ASN A 189 -20.71 25.84 -16.39
N VAL A 190 -20.55 27.16 -16.46
CA VAL A 190 -19.39 27.86 -15.86
C VAL A 190 -19.37 27.63 -14.35
N LYS A 191 -20.51 27.87 -13.67
CA LYS A 191 -20.62 27.63 -12.22
C LYS A 191 -20.37 26.18 -11.82
N TYR A 192 -20.78 25.23 -12.65
CA TYR A 192 -20.46 23.83 -12.42
C TYR A 192 -18.96 23.53 -12.55
N LEU A 193 -18.27 24.14 -13.53
CA LEU A 193 -16.81 23.99 -13.67
C LEU A 193 -16.04 24.63 -12.52
N GLU A 194 -16.48 25.79 -12.03
CA GLU A 194 -15.91 26.41 -10.80
C GLU A 194 -16.02 25.43 -9.63
N TYR A 195 -17.23 24.93 -9.37
CA TYR A 195 -17.47 23.94 -8.31
C TYR A 195 -16.59 22.67 -8.46
N LEU A 196 -16.52 22.10 -9.69
CA LEU A 196 -15.71 20.93 -9.95
C LEU A 196 -14.21 21.17 -9.71
N SER A 197 -13.73 22.36 -10.09
CA SER A 197 -12.35 22.78 -9.83
C SER A 197 -12.04 22.89 -8.33
N GLU A 198 -12.94 23.50 -7.54
CA GLU A 198 -12.78 23.62 -6.10
C GLU A 198 -12.80 22.26 -5.39
N GLU A 199 -13.72 21.37 -5.77
CA GLU A 199 -13.77 20.00 -5.26
C GLU A 199 -12.48 19.22 -5.57
N PHE A 200 -11.98 19.37 -6.78
CA PHE A 200 -10.74 18.72 -7.19
C PHE A 200 -9.52 19.24 -6.41
N PHE A 201 -9.40 20.53 -6.24
CA PHE A 201 -8.32 21.13 -5.44
C PHE A 201 -8.38 20.69 -3.97
N LEU A 202 -9.58 20.65 -3.39
CA LEU A 202 -9.77 20.19 -2.03
C LEU A 202 -9.35 18.72 -1.91
N TYR A 203 -9.80 17.88 -2.84
CA TYR A 203 -9.42 16.47 -2.89
C TYR A 203 -7.88 16.30 -2.97
N LEU A 204 -7.20 17.06 -3.84
CA LEU A 204 -5.74 17.00 -3.97
C LEU A 204 -5.05 17.38 -2.65
N LYS A 205 -5.45 18.47 -2.02
CA LYS A 205 -4.87 18.92 -0.75
C LYS A 205 -5.09 17.89 0.38
N LEU A 206 -6.28 17.30 0.46
CA LEU A 206 -6.56 16.22 1.42
C LEU A 206 -5.69 14.99 1.16
N SER A 207 -5.59 14.55 -0.10
CA SER A 207 -4.81 13.38 -0.47
C SER A 207 -3.30 13.52 -0.23
N LEU A 208 -2.79 14.75 -0.23
CA LEU A 208 -1.40 15.09 0.06
C LEU A 208 -1.15 15.43 1.54
N ASN A 209 -2.19 15.40 2.40
CA ASN A 209 -2.13 15.88 3.78
C ASN A 209 -1.61 17.33 3.90
N GLU A 210 -1.92 18.19 2.92
CA GLU A 210 -1.43 19.58 2.86
C GLU A 210 -2.40 20.58 3.49
N ILE A 211 -3.54 20.14 4.02
CA ILE A 211 -4.49 21.03 4.70
C ILE A 211 -4.10 21.17 6.16
N PRO A 212 -3.64 22.36 6.60
CA PRO A 212 -3.44 22.61 8.01
C PRO A 212 -4.80 22.67 8.69
N LEU A 213 -4.94 21.96 9.82
CA LEU A 213 -6.16 22.02 10.64
C LEU A 213 -6.21 23.34 11.44
N ASN A 214 -7.30 24.08 11.29
CA ASN A 214 -7.60 25.23 12.11
C ASN A 214 -8.56 24.82 13.25
N LEU A 215 -8.02 24.16 14.26
CA LEU A 215 -8.78 23.60 15.36
C LEU A 215 -9.27 24.69 16.32
N VAL A 216 -10.57 24.73 16.58
CA VAL A 216 -11.21 25.60 17.57
C VAL A 216 -12.18 24.80 18.43
N ASN A 217 -12.41 25.23 19.64
CA ASN A 217 -13.49 24.68 20.46
C ASN A 217 -14.84 25.19 19.92
N LEU A 218 -15.54 24.30 19.24
CA LEU A 218 -16.77 24.61 18.54
C LEU A 218 -17.98 24.16 19.35
N ASN A 219 -18.91 25.10 19.60
CA ASN A 219 -20.21 24.78 20.17
C ASN A 219 -21.13 24.22 19.08
N ILE A 220 -21.36 22.93 19.11
CA ILE A 220 -22.10 22.20 18.08
C ILE A 220 -23.57 22.66 17.99
N GLY A 221 -24.20 22.98 19.12
CA GLY A 221 -25.57 23.48 19.13
C GLY A 221 -25.72 24.83 18.44
N ILE A 222 -24.74 25.74 18.59
CA ILE A 222 -24.72 27.03 17.88
C ILE A 222 -24.43 26.81 16.40
N PHE A 223 -23.41 26.00 16.07
CA PHE A 223 -23.03 25.69 14.71
C PHE A 223 -24.22 25.18 13.87
N PHE A 224 -24.94 24.16 14.36
CA PHE A 224 -26.05 23.59 13.60
C PHE A 224 -27.26 24.50 13.49
N ARG A 225 -27.53 25.34 14.50
CA ARG A 225 -28.62 26.34 14.40
C ARG A 225 -28.33 27.40 13.33
N GLN A 226 -27.10 27.94 13.29
CA GLN A 226 -26.69 28.89 12.27
C GLN A 226 -26.72 28.25 10.88
N TRP A 227 -26.24 27.02 10.77
CA TRP A 227 -26.25 26.27 9.53
C TRP A 227 -27.67 25.98 9.02
N GLU A 228 -28.60 25.63 9.90
CA GLU A 228 -30.03 25.44 9.55
C GLU A 228 -30.67 26.73 9.05
N GLU A 229 -30.40 27.87 9.71
CA GLU A 229 -30.92 29.19 9.28
C GLU A 229 -30.43 29.57 7.88
N GLU A 230 -29.15 29.29 7.56
CA GLU A 230 -28.62 29.55 6.23
C GLU A 230 -29.15 28.60 5.15
N LYS A 231 -29.25 27.32 5.45
CA LYS A 231 -29.57 26.29 4.46
C LYS A 231 -31.04 25.94 4.40
N GLY A 232 -31.81 26.25 5.39
CA GLY A 232 -33.27 26.00 5.41
C GLY A 232 -34.00 26.58 4.21
N SER A 233 -33.56 27.73 3.70
CA SER A 233 -34.09 28.37 2.48
C SER A 233 -33.61 27.74 1.17
N LEU A 234 -32.54 26.97 1.17
CA LEU A 234 -31.99 26.28 -0.02
C LEU A 234 -32.67 24.93 -0.31
N VAL A 235 -33.46 24.46 0.66
CA VAL A 235 -34.16 23.17 0.59
C VAL A 235 -35.62 23.37 0.19
N ASP A 236 -35.92 24.33 -0.70
CA ASP A 236 -37.26 24.78 -1.14
C ASP A 236 -38.24 23.64 -1.53
N ARG A 237 -37.76 22.42 -1.71
CA ARG A 237 -38.56 21.24 -2.14
C ARG A 237 -38.49 20.08 -1.16
N HIS A 238 -37.82 20.23 -0.01
CA HIS A 238 -37.70 19.18 1.00
C HIS A 238 -37.86 19.78 2.37
N LYS A 239 -38.37 18.99 3.32
CA LYS A 239 -38.47 19.41 4.71
C LYS A 239 -37.20 19.01 5.46
N LEU A 240 -36.39 20.00 5.82
CA LEU A 240 -35.22 19.79 6.69
C LEU A 240 -35.68 19.69 8.14
N ILE A 241 -35.27 18.61 8.82
CA ILE A 241 -35.58 18.39 10.25
C ILE A 241 -34.22 18.24 10.96
N LEU A 242 -33.93 19.15 11.89
CA LEU A 242 -32.76 19.14 12.72
C LEU A 242 -33.11 18.71 14.14
N GLU A 243 -32.57 17.57 14.57
CA GLU A 243 -32.75 17.03 15.91
C GLU A 243 -31.43 17.16 16.69
N ILE A 244 -31.39 18.10 17.64
CA ILE A 244 -30.28 18.32 18.56
C ILE A 244 -30.70 17.91 19.97
N PRO A 245 -29.92 17.17 20.75
CA PRO A 245 -30.24 16.84 22.13
C PRO A 245 -30.48 18.11 22.95
N LYS A 246 -31.48 18.05 23.83
CA LYS A 246 -31.78 19.15 24.77
C LYS A 246 -30.76 19.33 25.88
N LEU A 247 -29.93 18.30 26.12
CA LEU A 247 -28.79 18.35 27.03
C LEU A 247 -27.64 19.11 26.36
N GLU A 248 -26.84 19.82 27.16
CA GLU A 248 -25.63 20.48 26.65
C GLU A 248 -24.70 19.47 25.95
N ILE A 249 -24.50 19.69 24.65
CA ILE A 249 -23.51 18.91 23.88
C ILE A 249 -22.17 19.48 24.26
N PRO A 250 -21.18 18.64 24.61
CA PRO A 250 -19.80 19.09 24.84
C PRO A 250 -19.27 19.85 23.64
N GLU A 251 -18.46 20.86 23.89
CA GLU A 251 -17.70 21.51 22.82
C GLU A 251 -16.74 20.49 22.19
N ILE A 252 -16.59 20.55 20.87
CA ILE A 252 -15.68 19.70 20.13
C ILE A 252 -14.51 20.51 19.60
N ASN A 253 -13.30 20.00 19.76
CA ASN A 253 -12.12 20.62 19.17
C ASN A 253 -11.96 20.14 17.72
N THR A 254 -12.42 20.97 16.77
CA THR A 254 -12.49 20.62 15.35
C THR A 254 -12.28 21.85 14.47
N ASP A 255 -12.15 21.63 13.16
CA ASP A 255 -12.10 22.69 12.15
C ASP A 255 -13.54 22.96 11.63
N PRO A 256 -14.11 24.16 11.91
CA PRO A 256 -15.49 24.47 11.51
C PRO A 256 -15.71 24.52 10.00
N GLN A 257 -14.68 24.92 9.23
CA GLN A 257 -14.80 25.02 7.77
C GLN A 257 -14.83 23.63 7.13
N LEU A 258 -14.00 22.72 7.61
CA LEU A 258 -14.04 21.33 7.18
C LEU A 258 -15.33 20.63 7.58
N LEU A 259 -15.82 20.86 8.81
CA LEU A 259 -17.11 20.33 9.25
C LEU A 259 -18.27 20.89 8.40
N LEU A 260 -18.26 22.19 8.11
CA LEU A 260 -19.25 22.82 7.22
C LEU A 260 -19.24 22.13 5.84
N ARG A 261 -18.07 21.87 5.27
CA ARG A 261 -17.93 21.20 3.97
C ARG A 261 -18.48 19.77 3.98
N VAL A 262 -18.26 19.03 5.08
CA VAL A 262 -18.87 17.70 5.28
C VAL A 262 -20.40 17.81 5.23
N MET A 263 -20.98 18.72 5.99
CA MET A 263 -22.44 18.90 6.07
C MET A 263 -23.05 19.34 4.74
N GLU A 264 -22.38 20.24 4.00
CA GLU A 264 -22.83 20.70 2.67
C GLU A 264 -22.84 19.56 1.66
N ASN A 265 -21.80 18.72 1.64
CA ASN A 265 -21.73 17.56 0.75
C ASN A 265 -22.81 16.52 1.08
N LEU A 266 -23.04 16.23 2.37
CA LEU A 266 -24.07 15.28 2.80
C LEU A 266 -25.47 15.80 2.49
N LEU A 267 -25.76 17.08 2.77
CA LEU A 267 -27.04 17.69 2.44
C LEU A 267 -27.30 17.75 0.94
N SER A 268 -26.31 18.15 0.15
CA SER A 268 -26.40 18.19 -1.32
C SER A 268 -26.73 16.80 -1.90
N ASN A 269 -26.10 15.74 -1.37
CA ASN A 269 -26.41 14.37 -1.75
C ASN A 269 -27.85 13.98 -1.32
N ALA A 270 -28.23 14.28 -0.10
CA ALA A 270 -29.58 13.98 0.38
C ALA A 270 -30.65 14.65 -0.50
N VAL A 271 -30.53 15.96 -0.79
CA VAL A 271 -31.45 16.71 -1.67
C VAL A 271 -31.49 16.12 -3.07
N LYS A 272 -30.34 15.72 -3.61
CA LYS A 272 -30.23 15.20 -4.98
C LYS A 272 -30.91 13.85 -5.19
N TYR A 273 -30.87 12.98 -4.17
CA TYR A 273 -31.31 11.60 -4.27
C TYR A 273 -32.66 11.31 -3.58
N SER A 274 -33.22 12.30 -2.90
CA SER A 274 -34.53 12.20 -2.24
C SER A 274 -35.67 12.52 -3.20
N PRO A 275 -36.82 11.85 -3.08
CA PRO A 275 -38.06 12.28 -3.73
C PRO A 275 -38.45 13.71 -3.33
N MET A 276 -39.09 14.44 -4.25
CA MET A 276 -39.61 15.76 -3.93
C MET A 276 -40.59 15.70 -2.75
N ASP A 277 -40.58 16.75 -1.94
CA ASP A 277 -41.45 16.90 -0.76
C ASP A 277 -41.17 15.90 0.38
N SER A 278 -40.05 15.11 0.27
CA SER A 278 -39.64 14.20 1.34
C SER A 278 -38.90 14.93 2.48
N GLU A 279 -38.77 14.23 3.61
CA GLU A 279 -38.03 14.73 4.77
C GLU A 279 -36.54 14.33 4.70
N ILE A 280 -35.69 15.30 5.02
CA ILE A 280 -34.24 15.06 5.26
C ILE A 280 -34.00 15.33 6.75
N LYS A 281 -33.53 14.31 7.48
CA LYS A 281 -33.32 14.42 8.93
C LYS A 281 -31.83 14.49 9.24
N ILE A 282 -31.44 15.46 10.06
CA ILE A 282 -30.11 15.56 10.62
C ILE A 282 -30.25 15.38 12.13
N ILE A 283 -29.59 14.32 12.63
CA ILE A 283 -29.66 13.98 14.06
C ILE A 283 -28.22 14.09 14.60
N VAL A 284 -28.09 14.92 15.65
CA VAL A 284 -26.82 15.08 16.37
C VAL A 284 -26.93 14.33 17.70
N SER A 285 -26.00 13.46 17.99
CA SER A 285 -25.95 12.66 19.21
C SER A 285 -24.60 12.79 19.90
N ALA A 286 -24.60 13.06 21.19
CA ALA A 286 -23.39 13.09 22.02
C ALA A 286 -23.21 11.72 22.67
N GLU A 287 -22.17 11.00 22.29
CA GLU A 287 -21.76 9.75 22.92
C GLU A 287 -20.60 9.99 23.90
N ARG A 288 -20.16 8.96 24.65
CA ARG A 288 -19.13 9.15 25.71
C ARG A 288 -17.81 9.69 25.18
N GLU A 289 -17.37 9.26 23.98
CA GLU A 289 -16.04 9.56 23.44
C GLU A 289 -16.08 10.37 22.15
N CYS A 290 -17.24 10.47 21.50
CA CYS A 290 -17.39 11.11 20.21
C CYS A 290 -18.76 11.78 20.03
N LEU A 291 -18.78 12.74 19.12
CA LEU A 291 -19.98 13.32 18.55
C LEU A 291 -20.38 12.49 17.34
N LYS A 292 -21.65 12.08 17.26
CA LYS A 292 -22.22 11.44 16.07
C LYS A 292 -23.21 12.35 15.38
N ILE A 293 -23.11 12.44 14.07
CA ILE A 293 -23.99 13.20 13.20
C ILE A 293 -24.56 12.24 12.17
N TYR A 294 -25.87 12.11 12.13
CA TYR A 294 -26.59 11.29 11.17
C TYR A 294 -27.32 12.18 10.19
N VAL A 295 -27.10 11.94 8.89
CA VAL A 295 -27.92 12.53 7.82
C VAL A 295 -28.75 11.41 7.22
N LYS A 296 -30.07 11.49 7.37
CA LYS A 296 -31.01 10.47 6.93
C LYS A 296 -31.94 11.03 5.88
N ASN A 297 -32.11 10.29 4.79
CA ASN A 297 -33.04 10.65 3.74
C ASN A 297 -33.63 9.41 3.07
N ILE A 298 -34.84 9.54 2.54
CA ILE A 298 -35.50 8.49 1.76
C ILE A 298 -34.94 8.54 0.33
N VAL A 299 -34.78 7.37 -0.33
CA VAL A 299 -34.40 7.28 -1.73
C VAL A 299 -35.48 6.61 -2.57
N GLU A 300 -35.53 6.90 -3.88
CA GLU A 300 -36.48 6.30 -4.81
C GLU A 300 -36.24 4.80 -5.02
N ASP A 301 -37.31 4.04 -5.32
CA ASP A 301 -37.33 2.57 -5.41
C ASP A 301 -36.36 1.95 -6.44
N ASN A 302 -35.84 2.73 -7.38
CA ASN A 302 -35.02 2.26 -8.48
C ASN A 302 -33.52 2.55 -8.28
N ILE A 303 -33.10 2.89 -7.06
CA ILE A 303 -31.71 3.22 -6.76
C ILE A 303 -30.93 1.94 -6.43
N ASN A 304 -30.18 1.44 -7.38
CA ASN A 304 -29.23 0.34 -7.14
C ASN A 304 -27.85 0.92 -6.87
N VAL A 305 -27.49 1.09 -5.59
CA VAL A 305 -26.21 1.62 -5.13
C VAL A 305 -25.51 0.55 -4.32
N ASN A 306 -24.28 0.26 -4.66
CA ASN A 306 -23.40 -0.54 -3.80
C ASN A 306 -22.83 0.37 -2.71
N TRP A 307 -23.48 0.41 -1.53
CA TRP A 307 -23.12 1.29 -0.43
C TRP A 307 -21.72 1.04 0.11
N SER A 308 -21.21 -0.20 0.02
CA SER A 308 -19.82 -0.51 0.41
C SER A 308 -18.78 0.20 -0.47
N MET A 309 -19.19 0.62 -1.67
CA MET A 309 -18.36 1.37 -2.62
C MET A 309 -18.71 2.86 -2.67
N ALA A 310 -19.73 3.32 -1.95
CA ALA A 310 -20.21 4.70 -2.03
C ALA A 310 -19.15 5.75 -1.66
N THR A 311 -18.22 5.39 -0.79
CA THR A 311 -17.06 6.22 -0.41
C THR A 311 -15.86 6.04 -1.34
N SER A 312 -15.93 5.09 -2.29
CA SER A 312 -14.86 4.91 -3.27
C SER A 312 -14.82 6.07 -4.25
N LYS A 313 -13.61 6.46 -4.63
CA LYS A 313 -13.37 7.57 -5.55
C LYS A 313 -14.15 7.37 -6.85
N PHE A 314 -14.90 8.39 -7.27
CA PHE A 314 -15.66 8.43 -8.54
C PHE A 314 -16.77 7.38 -8.64
N TYR A 315 -17.15 6.75 -7.55
CA TYR A 315 -18.29 5.86 -7.57
C TYR A 315 -19.57 6.67 -7.82
N ARG A 316 -20.31 6.27 -8.86
CA ARG A 316 -21.59 6.85 -9.22
C ARG A 316 -22.58 5.69 -9.42
N GLY A 317 -23.62 5.63 -8.64
CA GLY A 317 -24.72 4.67 -8.85
C GLY A 317 -25.36 4.86 -10.23
N ASP A 318 -26.03 3.83 -10.74
CA ASP A 318 -26.58 3.79 -12.10
C ASP A 318 -27.52 4.96 -12.46
N ILE A 319 -28.20 5.55 -11.48
CA ILE A 319 -29.11 6.69 -11.66
C ILE A 319 -28.35 7.97 -11.95
N SER A 320 -27.22 8.20 -11.27
CA SER A 320 -26.41 9.40 -11.53
C SER A 320 -25.81 9.43 -12.93
N ARG A 321 -25.73 8.28 -13.59
CA ARG A 321 -25.31 8.15 -15.00
C ARG A 321 -26.43 8.44 -15.98
N ARG A 322 -27.71 8.17 -15.62
CA ARG A 322 -28.88 8.32 -16.50
C ARG A 322 -29.55 9.70 -16.41
N ALA A 323 -29.63 10.24 -15.21
CA ALA A 323 -30.08 11.62 -15.03
C ALA A 323 -28.90 12.52 -15.31
N ASN A 324 -28.89 13.37 -16.34
CA ASN A 324 -27.87 14.40 -16.63
C ASN A 324 -27.43 15.22 -15.36
N GLY A 325 -27.32 14.52 -14.25
CA GLY A 325 -27.08 15.02 -12.91
C GLY A 325 -25.62 15.40 -12.73
N ASN A 326 -25.40 16.68 -12.54
CA ASN A 326 -24.14 17.30 -12.15
C ASN A 326 -23.66 16.73 -10.80
N GLY A 327 -22.78 15.73 -10.83
CA GLY A 327 -22.17 15.20 -9.63
C GLY A 327 -20.83 14.58 -9.99
N SER A 328 -19.73 15.10 -9.44
CA SER A 328 -18.36 14.66 -9.69
C SER A 328 -18.04 13.24 -9.18
N GLY A 329 -18.90 12.65 -8.32
CA GLY A 329 -18.58 11.41 -7.60
C GLY A 329 -17.47 11.59 -6.56
N LEU A 330 -17.05 12.84 -6.29
CA LEU A 330 -16.04 13.16 -5.28
C LEU A 330 -16.64 13.49 -3.92
N GLY A 331 -17.90 13.93 -3.84
CA GLY A 331 -18.49 14.46 -2.61
C GLY A 331 -18.37 13.51 -1.40
N LEU A 332 -18.77 12.25 -1.52
CA LEU A 332 -18.65 11.28 -0.42
C LEU A 332 -17.20 10.87 -0.13
N THR A 333 -16.35 10.86 -1.13
CA THR A 333 -14.89 10.64 -0.95
C THR A 333 -14.30 11.79 -0.13
N ILE A 334 -14.64 13.04 -0.47
CA ILE A 334 -14.20 14.23 0.25
C ILE A 334 -14.72 14.22 1.69
N VAL A 335 -16.00 13.85 1.91
CA VAL A 335 -16.54 13.65 3.27
C VAL A 335 -15.70 12.67 4.07
N ASN A 336 -15.44 11.48 3.50
CA ASN A 336 -14.66 10.45 4.16
C ASN A 336 -13.22 10.92 4.47
N ASP A 337 -12.59 11.61 3.53
CA ASP A 337 -11.21 12.07 3.69
C ASP A 337 -11.12 13.23 4.70
N ILE A 338 -12.08 14.18 4.70
CA ILE A 338 -12.16 15.23 5.71
C ILE A 338 -12.40 14.63 7.10
N VAL A 339 -13.37 13.73 7.24
CA VAL A 339 -13.69 13.11 8.53
C VAL A 339 -12.49 12.35 9.10
N LYS A 340 -11.75 11.62 8.26
CA LYS A 340 -10.48 11.00 8.65
C LYS A 340 -9.42 12.02 9.06
N HIS A 341 -9.32 13.12 8.33
CA HIS A 341 -8.38 14.20 8.66
C HIS A 341 -8.73 14.87 10.00
N LEU A 342 -10.00 14.91 10.36
CA LEU A 342 -10.53 15.33 11.68
C LEU A 342 -10.48 14.20 12.73
N GLY A 343 -9.76 13.09 12.47
CA GLY A 343 -9.60 11.98 13.41
C GLY A 343 -10.85 11.14 13.66
N GLY A 344 -11.88 11.27 12.82
CA GLY A 344 -13.15 10.58 12.92
C GLY A 344 -13.31 9.38 11.98
N SER A 345 -14.53 8.85 11.90
CA SER A 345 -14.98 7.81 10.98
C SER A 345 -16.27 8.19 10.27
N PHE A 346 -16.41 7.75 9.02
CA PHE A 346 -17.58 7.97 8.19
C PHE A 346 -18.11 6.63 7.69
N GLU A 347 -19.41 6.41 7.85
CA GLU A 347 -20.13 5.24 7.36
C GLU A 347 -21.40 5.68 6.62
N ILE A 348 -21.79 4.94 5.60
CA ILE A 348 -23.02 5.17 4.85
C ILE A 348 -23.66 3.83 4.50
N GLY A 349 -24.95 3.73 4.68
CA GLY A 349 -25.73 2.54 4.38
C GLY A 349 -27.19 2.86 4.10
N GLU A 350 -27.95 1.86 3.69
CA GLU A 350 -29.38 1.93 3.43
C GLU A 350 -30.09 0.83 4.19
N GLU A 351 -31.15 1.18 4.86
CA GLU A 351 -32.10 0.28 5.50
C GLU A 351 -33.52 0.74 5.21
N ASP A 352 -34.39 -0.13 4.68
CA ASP A 352 -35.78 0.17 4.37
C ASP A 352 -35.98 1.44 3.52
N LYS A 353 -35.17 1.60 2.46
CA LYS A 353 -35.14 2.79 1.58
C LYS A 353 -34.73 4.09 2.27
N CYS A 354 -34.27 4.02 3.48
CA CYS A 354 -33.70 5.15 4.20
C CYS A 354 -32.17 5.05 4.15
N VAL A 355 -31.54 5.98 3.46
CA VAL A 355 -30.08 6.14 3.48
C VAL A 355 -29.71 6.85 4.77
N CYS A 356 -28.73 6.30 5.47
CA CYS A 356 -28.15 6.87 6.67
C CYS A 356 -26.65 7.08 6.45
N ALA A 357 -26.22 8.33 6.46
CA ALA A 357 -24.82 8.72 6.49
C ALA A 357 -24.46 9.09 7.94
N GLU A 358 -23.52 8.37 8.53
CA GLU A 358 -23.04 8.56 9.90
C GLU A 358 -21.63 9.15 9.89
N VAL A 359 -21.44 10.26 10.57
CA VAL A 359 -20.15 10.90 10.84
C VAL A 359 -19.90 10.83 12.34
N SER A 360 -18.76 10.24 12.72
CA SER A 360 -18.31 10.17 14.10
C SER A 360 -17.04 10.99 14.27
N LEU A 361 -17.04 11.97 15.17
CA LEU A 361 -15.89 12.84 15.44
C LEU A 361 -15.50 12.77 16.90
N PRO A 362 -14.21 12.60 17.25
CA PRO A 362 -13.74 12.64 18.63
C PRO A 362 -13.90 14.05 19.22
N TYR A 363 -14.19 14.17 20.52
CA TYR A 363 -14.27 15.50 21.15
C TYR A 363 -12.95 16.25 21.15
N ASN A 364 -11.84 15.50 21.23
CA ASN A 364 -10.49 16.06 21.14
C ASN A 364 -9.68 15.28 20.10
N LEU A 365 -9.09 15.98 19.15
CA LEU A 365 -8.09 15.39 18.28
C LEU A 365 -6.85 15.04 19.12
N ARG A 366 -6.39 13.81 19.01
CA ARG A 366 -5.16 13.32 19.66
C ARG A 366 -3.94 13.56 18.79
#